data_3a3ea4867d5a2c5dfe35ade1e90205f7
#
_entry.id   3a3ea4867d5a2c5dfe35ade1e90205f7
#
_cell.length_a   1.000
_cell.length_b   1.000
_cell.length_c   1.000
_cell.angle_alpha   90.00
_cell.angle_beta   90.00
_cell.angle_gamma   90.00
#
_symmetry.space_group_name_H-M   'P 1'
#
loop_
_entity.id
_entity.type
_entity.pdbx_description
1 polymer ?
#
loop_
_entity_poly.entity_id
_entity_poly.type
_entity_poly.pdbx_seq_one_letter_code
_entity_poly.pdbx_strand_id
1 'polypeptide(L)'
;MEPLFLDSPMHEKIWGGNRLKTEFGYDIPSEHTGEYWAISAHPNGVSYVKNGKYAVFHLAELYKDKPELFGNPKTSVFPLLTKILDANDWLSVQVHPDDAYGLEHEGELGKTECWYIIDAEEGAEIIYGHKAKTKEELASLIEAGDWDGLLSKTPVKKGDFFFVPSGTMHAIGPGILILETQQSSDTTYRVYDFDRRDDQGNKRELHIQQSLDVLNLGDPENSVPATVKTLQLESTCLTSNSFFTVYKWKLSGLVDFKQSAPYLLCSVLSGNGTMTIDSHIYCLKKGDHFILPNDVTDWEIDGQLEMIVSHPNEA
;
A
#
# COMPACT_ATOMS: atom_id res chain seq x y z
N MET A 1 8.11 25.30 8.24
CA MET A 1 8.09 23.94 7.73
C MET A 1 7.30 23.07 8.70
N GLU A 2 6.40 22.21 8.21
CA GLU A 2 5.57 21.36 9.07
C GLU A 2 5.21 20.05 8.35
N PRO A 3 5.03 18.94 9.08
CA PRO A 3 4.54 17.70 8.50
C PRO A 3 3.04 17.85 8.17
N LEU A 4 2.60 17.17 7.12
CA LEU A 4 1.20 17.12 6.74
C LEU A 4 0.57 15.84 7.30
N PHE A 5 -0.01 15.88 8.49
CA PHE A 5 -0.78 14.76 9.04
C PHE A 5 -2.09 14.61 8.29
N LEU A 6 -2.43 13.38 7.97
CA LEU A 6 -3.58 13.08 7.11
C LEU A 6 -4.70 12.41 7.89
N ASP A 7 -5.92 12.72 7.47
CA ASP A 7 -7.11 11.92 7.71
C ASP A 7 -7.66 11.44 6.38
N SER A 8 -8.26 10.25 6.36
CA SER A 8 -8.41 9.55 5.10
C SER A 8 -9.64 8.65 5.10
N PRO A 9 -10.20 8.39 3.91
CA PRO A 9 -11.40 7.57 3.79
C PRO A 9 -11.15 6.10 4.11
N MET A 10 -12.19 5.45 4.59
CA MET A 10 -12.26 4.02 4.80
C MET A 10 -13.31 3.41 3.87
N HIS A 11 -13.07 2.19 3.43
CA HIS A 11 -13.94 1.49 2.50
C HIS A 11 -14.39 0.15 3.08
N GLU A 12 -15.72 -0.04 3.09
CA GLU A 12 -16.32 -1.32 3.39
C GLU A 12 -16.08 -2.30 2.24
N LYS A 13 -15.75 -3.53 2.60
CA LYS A 13 -15.46 -4.60 1.64
C LYS A 13 -16.10 -5.89 2.13
N ILE A 14 -16.60 -6.71 1.21
CA ILE A 14 -17.22 -8.00 1.53
C ILE A 14 -16.28 -8.94 2.32
N TRP A 15 -14.97 -8.73 2.21
CA TRP A 15 -13.92 -9.47 2.91
C TRP A 15 -13.33 -8.71 4.11
N GLY A 16 -13.80 -7.49 4.37
CA GLY A 16 -13.26 -6.62 5.43
C GLY A 16 -13.59 -7.11 6.84
N GLY A 17 -12.85 -6.60 7.79
CA GLY A 17 -12.95 -6.90 9.22
C GLY A 17 -13.04 -5.65 10.08
N ASN A 18 -12.63 -5.78 11.35
CA ASN A 18 -12.68 -4.70 12.33
C ASN A 18 -11.32 -4.39 12.97
N ARG A 19 -10.23 -4.96 12.45
CA ARG A 19 -8.88 -4.77 13.01
C ARG A 19 -8.35 -3.34 12.84
N LEU A 20 -8.86 -2.59 11.88
CA LEU A 20 -8.58 -1.15 11.78
C LEU A 20 -9.02 -0.41 13.05
N LYS A 21 -10.12 -0.85 13.70
CA LYS A 21 -10.57 -0.34 14.99
C LYS A 21 -9.79 -0.95 16.16
N THR A 22 -9.69 -2.26 16.22
CA THR A 22 -9.11 -2.95 17.39
C THR A 22 -7.60 -2.76 17.49
N GLU A 23 -6.89 -2.68 16.35
CA GLU A 23 -5.45 -2.53 16.30
C GLU A 23 -4.98 -1.07 16.24
N PHE A 24 -5.70 -0.21 15.56
CA PHE A 24 -5.29 1.19 15.34
C PHE A 24 -6.17 2.21 16.08
N GLY A 25 -7.33 1.80 16.60
CA GLY A 25 -8.26 2.68 17.28
C GLY A 25 -9.02 3.63 16.35
N TYR A 26 -9.10 3.30 15.05
CA TYR A 26 -9.84 4.12 14.09
C TYR A 26 -11.34 3.99 14.29
N ASP A 27 -12.07 5.06 13.96
CA ASP A 27 -13.53 5.07 13.95
C ASP A 27 -14.02 4.50 12.60
N ILE A 28 -14.24 3.18 12.57
CA ILE A 28 -14.63 2.46 11.35
C ILE A 28 -16.12 2.59 11.07
N PRO A 29 -16.56 2.69 9.80
CA PRO A 29 -17.97 2.78 9.43
C PRO A 29 -18.77 1.52 9.76
N SER A 30 -18.15 0.34 9.71
CA SER A 30 -18.77 -0.93 10.06
C SER A 30 -17.74 -2.00 10.40
N GLU A 31 -18.21 -3.17 10.89
CA GLU A 31 -17.40 -4.37 11.17
C GLU A 31 -16.88 -5.06 9.87
N HIS A 32 -17.15 -4.51 8.70
CA HIS A 32 -16.70 -4.96 7.39
C HIS A 32 -15.80 -3.91 6.70
N THR A 33 -15.03 -3.15 7.48
CA THR A 33 -14.12 -2.15 6.95
C THR A 33 -12.80 -2.79 6.50
N GLY A 34 -12.67 -3.00 5.20
CA GLY A 34 -11.52 -3.72 4.63
C GLY A 34 -10.33 -2.85 4.31
N GLU A 35 -10.52 -1.57 3.99
CA GLU A 35 -9.43 -0.69 3.55
C GLU A 35 -9.48 0.67 4.25
N TYR A 36 -8.31 1.15 4.67
CA TYR A 36 -8.04 2.52 5.03
C TYR A 36 -7.02 3.10 4.04
N TRP A 37 -7.43 4.09 3.24
CA TRP A 37 -6.56 4.73 2.25
C TRP A 37 -5.71 5.81 2.89
N ALA A 38 -4.77 5.38 3.67
CA ALA A 38 -4.01 6.18 4.63
C ALA A 38 -3.31 7.42 4.04
N ILE A 39 -2.76 7.33 2.82
CA ILE A 39 -2.19 8.45 2.07
C ILE A 39 -2.66 8.31 0.62
N SER A 40 -3.61 9.14 0.21
CA SER A 40 -4.26 9.04 -1.09
C SER A 40 -4.63 10.39 -1.67
N ALA A 41 -4.30 10.60 -2.93
CA ALA A 41 -4.86 11.68 -3.76
C ALA A 41 -5.77 11.13 -4.88
N HIS A 42 -6.09 9.84 -4.84
CA HIS A 42 -6.94 9.18 -5.82
C HIS A 42 -8.39 9.65 -5.71
N PRO A 43 -9.12 9.91 -6.82
CA PRO A 43 -10.49 10.46 -6.77
C PRO A 43 -11.50 9.57 -6.02
N ASN A 44 -11.28 8.25 -5.99
CA ASN A 44 -12.15 7.32 -5.27
C ASN A 44 -11.99 7.39 -3.74
N GLY A 45 -10.96 8.10 -3.24
CA GLY A 45 -10.73 8.21 -1.81
C GLY A 45 -9.57 9.16 -1.51
N VAL A 46 -9.84 10.46 -1.39
CA VAL A 46 -8.82 11.49 -1.19
C VAL A 46 -8.60 11.75 0.30
N SER A 47 -7.33 11.75 0.72
CA SER A 47 -6.91 12.20 2.05
C SER A 47 -6.97 13.72 2.17
N TYR A 48 -7.19 14.23 3.37
CA TYR A 48 -7.08 15.65 3.69
C TYR A 48 -6.14 15.91 4.87
N VAL A 49 -5.54 17.10 4.88
CA VAL A 49 -4.59 17.49 5.92
C VAL A 49 -5.34 17.88 7.19
N LYS A 50 -4.88 17.39 8.36
CA LYS A 50 -5.49 17.66 9.67
C LYS A 50 -4.92 18.88 10.38
N ASN A 51 -3.72 19.34 10.02
CA ASN A 51 -2.96 20.30 10.83
C ASN A 51 -2.44 21.48 10.02
N GLY A 52 -2.03 22.54 10.75
CA GLY A 52 -1.27 23.65 10.23
C GLY A 52 -2.01 24.52 9.22
N LYS A 53 -1.25 25.25 8.41
CA LYS A 53 -1.79 26.18 7.43
C LYS A 53 -2.56 25.52 6.28
N TYR A 54 -2.35 24.22 6.07
CA TYR A 54 -3.03 23.44 5.03
C TYR A 54 -4.16 22.56 5.58
N ALA A 55 -4.57 22.76 6.84
CA ALA A 55 -5.70 22.02 7.40
C ALA A 55 -6.94 22.12 6.49
N VAL A 56 -7.63 20.99 6.31
CA VAL A 56 -8.79 20.74 5.46
C VAL A 56 -8.55 20.74 3.94
N PHE A 57 -7.33 21.02 3.48
CA PHE A 57 -7.02 20.85 2.06
C PHE A 57 -6.95 19.37 1.69
N HIS A 58 -7.50 19.03 0.55
CA HIS A 58 -7.32 17.69 -0.03
C HIS A 58 -5.91 17.51 -0.58
N LEU A 59 -5.34 16.32 -0.42
CA LEU A 59 -3.99 16.03 -0.90
C LEU A 59 -3.86 16.23 -2.42
N ALA A 60 -4.89 15.88 -3.19
CA ALA A 60 -4.92 16.10 -4.64
C ALA A 60 -4.83 17.59 -5.02
N GLU A 61 -5.52 18.46 -4.29
CA GLU A 61 -5.47 19.91 -4.47
C GLU A 61 -4.09 20.46 -4.11
N LEU A 62 -3.53 20.04 -2.98
CA LEU A 62 -2.19 20.46 -2.57
C LEU A 62 -1.12 20.05 -3.58
N TYR A 63 -1.19 18.84 -4.08
CA TYR A 63 -0.22 18.36 -5.07
C TYR A 63 -0.23 19.18 -6.35
N LYS A 64 -1.42 19.60 -6.78
CA LYS A 64 -1.62 20.43 -7.96
C LYS A 64 -1.26 21.89 -7.73
N ASP A 65 -1.73 22.48 -6.60
CA ASP A 65 -1.73 23.93 -6.37
C ASP A 65 -0.48 24.39 -5.58
N LYS A 66 0.22 23.46 -4.95
CA LYS A 66 1.44 23.67 -4.14
C LYS A 66 2.55 22.67 -4.50
N PRO A 67 2.93 22.58 -5.78
CA PRO A 67 3.91 21.58 -6.25
C PRO A 67 5.27 21.73 -5.54
N GLU A 68 5.60 22.91 -5.01
CA GLU A 68 6.81 23.14 -4.24
C GLU A 68 6.92 22.26 -2.98
N LEU A 69 5.80 21.84 -2.40
CA LEU A 69 5.77 20.92 -1.26
C LEU A 69 6.22 19.49 -1.63
N PHE A 70 6.16 19.18 -2.92
CA PHE A 70 6.45 17.86 -3.47
C PHE A 70 7.66 17.86 -4.41
N GLY A 71 8.52 18.91 -4.32
CA GLY A 71 9.74 19.01 -5.13
C GLY A 71 9.49 19.41 -6.59
N ASN A 72 8.34 20.04 -6.89
CA ASN A 72 7.93 20.46 -8.24
C ASN A 72 7.87 19.29 -9.23
N PRO A 73 7.02 18.29 -8.99
CA PRO A 73 6.90 17.11 -9.84
C PRO A 73 6.47 17.49 -11.27
N LYS A 74 6.88 16.69 -12.25
CA LYS A 74 6.53 16.89 -13.66
C LYS A 74 5.11 16.44 -14.01
N THR A 75 4.50 15.60 -13.16
CA THR A 75 3.16 15.05 -13.36
C THR A 75 2.15 15.75 -12.47
N SER A 76 0.91 15.88 -12.93
CA SER A 76 -0.20 16.43 -12.13
C SER A 76 -0.91 15.37 -11.27
N VAL A 77 -0.56 14.11 -11.45
CA VAL A 77 -1.13 12.97 -10.71
C VAL A 77 -0.19 12.62 -9.57
N PHE A 78 -0.72 12.63 -8.34
CA PHE A 78 0.02 12.14 -7.17
C PHE A 78 0.33 10.65 -7.37
N PRO A 79 1.61 10.24 -7.37
CA PRO A 79 2.00 8.98 -7.99
C PRO A 79 1.72 7.73 -7.15
N LEU A 80 1.55 7.88 -5.84
CA LEU A 80 1.46 6.74 -4.91
C LEU A 80 0.14 6.74 -4.13
N LEU A 81 -0.22 5.56 -3.67
CA LEU A 81 -1.33 5.32 -2.76
C LEU A 81 -0.86 4.35 -1.67
N THR A 82 -1.03 4.73 -0.41
CA THR A 82 -0.71 3.87 0.73
C THR A 82 -2.01 3.47 1.43
N LYS A 83 -2.19 2.18 1.65
CA LYS A 83 -3.38 1.63 2.30
C LYS A 83 -3.00 0.75 3.49
N ILE A 84 -3.92 0.62 4.44
CA ILE A 84 -3.94 -0.52 5.36
C ILE A 84 -5.14 -1.38 4.99
N LEU A 85 -4.90 -2.68 4.78
CA LEU A 85 -5.93 -3.65 4.45
C LEU A 85 -6.09 -4.63 5.60
N ASP A 86 -7.35 -4.85 6.00
CA ASP A 86 -7.76 -5.84 6.99
C ASP A 86 -8.55 -6.96 6.30
N ALA A 87 -7.86 -8.05 6.00
CA ALA A 87 -8.43 -9.21 5.34
C ALA A 87 -9.02 -10.18 6.38
N ASN A 88 -10.33 -10.10 6.62
CA ASN A 88 -11.07 -11.06 7.44
C ASN A 88 -11.53 -12.29 6.64
N ASP A 89 -11.58 -12.19 5.33
CA ASP A 89 -11.80 -13.24 4.35
C ASP A 89 -10.87 -13.04 3.15
N TRP A 90 -10.80 -14.00 2.23
CA TRP A 90 -10.01 -13.89 1.00
C TRP A 90 -10.40 -12.65 0.19
N LEU A 91 -9.43 -11.84 -0.20
CA LEU A 91 -9.62 -10.94 -1.34
C LEU A 91 -9.80 -11.76 -2.61
N SER A 92 -10.36 -11.17 -3.67
CA SER A 92 -10.40 -11.87 -4.96
C SER A 92 -9.00 -12.20 -5.46
N VAL A 93 -8.87 -13.33 -6.17
CA VAL A 93 -7.68 -13.57 -6.99
C VAL A 93 -7.70 -12.55 -8.13
N GLN A 94 -6.67 -11.75 -8.25
CA GLN A 94 -6.62 -10.59 -9.12
C GLN A 94 -5.24 -10.37 -9.73
N VAL A 95 -5.22 -9.51 -10.73
CA VAL A 95 -4.01 -9.01 -11.38
C VAL A 95 -4.21 -7.55 -11.73
N HIS A 96 -3.12 -6.80 -11.79
CA HIS A 96 -3.12 -5.38 -12.16
C HIS A 96 -2.34 -5.15 -13.45
N PRO A 97 -2.78 -4.20 -14.31
CA PRO A 97 -2.06 -3.82 -15.51
C PRO A 97 -0.77 -3.03 -15.22
N ASP A 98 0.11 -2.95 -16.20
CA ASP A 98 1.16 -1.93 -16.25
C ASP A 98 0.62 -0.57 -16.72
N ASP A 99 1.49 0.46 -16.74
CA ASP A 99 1.09 1.82 -17.14
C ASP A 99 0.58 1.88 -18.58
N ALA A 100 1.16 1.11 -19.49
CA ALA A 100 0.78 1.15 -20.90
C ALA A 100 -0.65 0.64 -21.08
N TYR A 101 -0.96 -0.52 -20.51
CA TYR A 101 -2.29 -1.11 -20.58
C TYR A 101 -3.31 -0.30 -19.76
N GLY A 102 -2.95 0.12 -18.54
CA GLY A 102 -3.84 0.90 -17.67
C GLY A 102 -4.25 2.24 -18.30
N LEU A 103 -3.30 2.98 -18.87
CA LEU A 103 -3.59 4.27 -19.52
C LEU A 103 -4.42 4.09 -20.80
N GLU A 104 -4.19 3.04 -21.58
CA GLU A 104 -4.92 2.78 -22.83
C GLU A 104 -6.36 2.34 -22.57
N HIS A 105 -6.59 1.46 -21.59
CA HIS A 105 -7.89 0.79 -21.40
C HIS A 105 -8.74 1.40 -20.29
N GLU A 106 -8.10 1.95 -19.24
CA GLU A 106 -8.80 2.45 -18.05
C GLU A 106 -8.62 3.97 -17.83
N GLY A 107 -7.62 4.57 -18.48
CA GLY A 107 -7.26 5.98 -18.27
C GLY A 107 -6.57 6.22 -16.91
N GLU A 108 -6.07 5.18 -16.28
CA GLU A 108 -5.33 5.21 -15.00
C GLU A 108 -3.91 4.69 -15.18
N LEU A 109 -3.04 4.99 -14.20
CA LEU A 109 -1.73 4.36 -14.10
C LEU A 109 -1.87 2.84 -13.94
N GLY A 110 -0.81 2.12 -14.25
CA GLY A 110 -0.66 0.73 -13.82
C GLY A 110 -0.64 0.62 -12.30
N LYS A 111 -0.61 -0.62 -11.79
CA LYS A 111 -0.64 -0.85 -10.36
C LYS A 111 0.41 -1.88 -9.94
N THR A 112 1.66 -1.43 -9.93
CA THR A 112 2.73 -2.13 -9.19
C THR A 112 2.60 -1.77 -7.72
N GLU A 113 2.69 -2.77 -6.85
CA GLU A 113 2.48 -2.64 -5.42
C GLU A 113 3.48 -3.46 -4.60
N CYS A 114 3.49 -3.25 -3.31
CA CYS A 114 4.19 -4.10 -2.36
C CYS A 114 3.43 -4.15 -1.02
N TRP A 115 3.62 -5.24 -0.28
CA TRP A 115 2.96 -5.49 0.99
C TRP A 115 3.96 -5.70 2.11
N TYR A 116 3.79 -4.95 3.19
CA TYR A 116 4.40 -5.24 4.47
C TYR A 116 3.36 -5.88 5.39
N ILE A 117 3.60 -7.09 5.86
CA ILE A 117 2.69 -7.83 6.73
C ILE A 117 2.80 -7.24 8.14
N ILE A 118 1.81 -6.41 8.53
CA ILE A 118 1.73 -5.81 9.86
C ILE A 118 1.45 -6.88 10.91
N ASP A 119 0.55 -7.81 10.58
CA ASP A 119 0.20 -8.94 11.43
C ASP A 119 -0.47 -10.04 10.59
N ALA A 120 -0.34 -11.29 11.03
CA ALA A 120 -0.96 -12.45 10.39
C ALA A 120 -1.30 -13.50 11.43
N GLU A 121 -2.46 -14.12 11.31
CA GLU A 121 -2.86 -15.27 12.12
C GLU A 121 -2.00 -16.50 11.77
N GLU A 122 -1.95 -17.45 12.70
CA GLU A 122 -1.22 -18.72 12.46
C GLU A 122 -1.85 -19.50 11.29
N GLY A 123 -1.03 -19.88 10.33
CA GLY A 123 -1.47 -20.56 9.12
C GLY A 123 -2.04 -19.67 8.01
N ALA A 124 -1.98 -18.34 8.18
CA ALA A 124 -2.40 -17.42 7.14
C ALA A 124 -1.54 -17.55 5.88
N GLU A 125 -2.18 -17.44 4.72
CA GLU A 125 -1.56 -17.62 3.41
C GLU A 125 -2.01 -16.50 2.45
N ILE A 126 -1.15 -16.18 1.51
CA ILE A 126 -1.47 -15.39 0.32
C ILE A 126 -1.41 -16.25 -0.93
N ILE A 127 -2.10 -15.83 -1.99
CA ILE A 127 -1.82 -16.31 -3.33
C ILE A 127 -0.78 -15.36 -3.92
N TYR A 128 0.35 -15.92 -4.42
CA TYR A 128 1.45 -15.13 -4.96
C TYR A 128 2.04 -15.83 -6.17
N GLY A 129 1.57 -15.46 -7.36
CA GLY A 129 1.88 -16.10 -8.63
C GLY A 129 0.97 -17.29 -8.98
N HIS A 130 1.32 -17.97 -10.06
CA HIS A 130 0.60 -19.12 -10.58
C HIS A 130 1.56 -20.17 -11.19
N LYS A 131 1.06 -21.39 -11.40
CA LYS A 131 1.85 -22.56 -11.84
C LYS A 131 1.88 -22.76 -13.36
N ALA A 132 0.98 -22.10 -14.12
CA ALA A 132 0.91 -22.23 -15.56
C ALA A 132 2.20 -21.77 -16.24
N LYS A 133 2.66 -22.52 -17.24
CA LYS A 133 3.90 -22.25 -17.97
C LYS A 133 3.68 -21.61 -19.35
N THR A 134 2.45 -21.66 -19.86
CA THR A 134 2.06 -20.99 -21.11
C THR A 134 0.74 -20.25 -20.93
N LYS A 135 0.44 -19.32 -21.84
CA LYS A 135 -0.84 -18.60 -21.82
C LYS A 135 -2.02 -19.51 -22.11
N GLU A 136 -1.83 -20.55 -22.95
CA GLU A 136 -2.85 -21.54 -23.26
C GLU A 136 -3.18 -22.41 -22.03
N GLU A 137 -2.17 -22.83 -21.28
CA GLU A 137 -2.34 -23.58 -20.01
C GLU A 137 -3.05 -22.69 -18.97
N LEU A 138 -2.62 -21.42 -18.83
CA LEU A 138 -3.26 -20.45 -17.94
C LEU A 138 -4.75 -20.29 -18.27
N ALA A 139 -5.09 -20.06 -19.54
CA ALA A 139 -6.47 -19.91 -19.99
C ALA A 139 -7.29 -21.18 -19.74
N SER A 140 -6.72 -22.37 -20.03
CA SER A 140 -7.38 -23.65 -19.83
C SER A 140 -7.68 -23.96 -18.37
N LEU A 141 -6.75 -23.65 -17.46
CA LEU A 141 -6.93 -23.86 -16.02
C LEU A 141 -8.00 -22.90 -15.45
N ILE A 142 -8.02 -21.63 -15.90
CA ILE A 142 -9.04 -20.67 -15.53
C ILE A 142 -10.43 -21.12 -16.03
N GLU A 143 -10.54 -21.53 -17.29
CA GLU A 143 -11.79 -22.00 -17.90
C GLU A 143 -12.32 -23.25 -17.19
N ALA A 144 -11.42 -24.19 -16.83
CA ALA A 144 -11.77 -25.38 -16.08
C ALA A 144 -12.11 -25.13 -14.61
N GLY A 145 -11.77 -23.95 -14.07
CA GLY A 145 -11.90 -23.66 -12.64
C GLY A 145 -10.96 -24.48 -11.76
N ASP A 146 -9.86 -24.95 -12.32
CA ASP A 146 -8.84 -25.73 -11.58
C ASP A 146 -7.90 -24.78 -10.81
N TRP A 147 -8.45 -24.19 -9.76
CA TRP A 147 -7.74 -23.20 -8.91
C TRP A 147 -6.60 -23.84 -8.12
N ASP A 148 -6.74 -25.09 -7.68
CA ASP A 148 -5.68 -25.79 -6.96
C ASP A 148 -4.51 -26.15 -7.89
N GLY A 149 -4.79 -26.46 -9.13
CA GLY A 149 -3.79 -26.67 -10.19
C GLY A 149 -3.09 -25.38 -10.59
N LEU A 150 -3.79 -24.24 -10.52
CA LEU A 150 -3.31 -22.94 -11.01
C LEU A 150 -2.57 -22.13 -9.94
N LEU A 151 -3.16 -21.94 -8.75
CA LEU A 151 -2.73 -20.93 -7.80
C LEU A 151 -1.51 -21.37 -6.97
N SER A 152 -0.57 -20.44 -6.77
CA SER A 152 0.58 -20.62 -5.88
C SER A 152 0.29 -19.99 -4.53
N LYS A 153 0.13 -20.81 -3.49
CA LYS A 153 -0.09 -20.37 -2.12
C LYS A 153 1.24 -20.23 -1.39
N THR A 154 1.37 -19.16 -0.62
CA THR A 154 2.57 -18.84 0.17
C THR A 154 2.15 -18.53 1.60
N PRO A 155 2.64 -19.27 2.61
CA PRO A 155 2.40 -18.94 4.02
C PRO A 155 3.08 -17.63 4.38
N VAL A 156 2.43 -16.84 5.24
CA VAL A 156 2.93 -15.54 5.66
C VAL A 156 2.91 -15.38 7.17
N LYS A 157 3.77 -14.49 7.67
CA LYS A 157 3.84 -14.08 9.07
C LYS A 157 4.14 -12.60 9.19
N LYS A 158 3.89 -12.06 10.35
CA LYS A 158 4.27 -10.69 10.72
C LYS A 158 5.70 -10.36 10.34
N GLY A 159 5.89 -9.23 9.67
CA GLY A 159 7.19 -8.72 9.25
C GLY A 159 7.65 -9.19 7.88
N ASP A 160 6.94 -10.11 7.24
CA ASP A 160 7.23 -10.50 5.86
C ASP A 160 6.94 -9.35 4.90
N PHE A 161 7.64 -9.37 3.77
CA PHE A 161 7.50 -8.37 2.71
C PHE A 161 7.38 -9.05 1.36
N PHE A 162 6.47 -8.55 0.52
CA PHE A 162 6.23 -9.04 -0.83
C PHE A 162 6.21 -7.89 -1.82
N PHE A 163 7.01 -7.99 -2.88
CA PHE A 163 6.94 -7.09 -4.02
C PHE A 163 6.01 -7.69 -5.08
N VAL A 164 4.98 -6.97 -5.46
CA VAL A 164 3.92 -7.42 -6.38
C VAL A 164 3.92 -6.53 -7.62
N PRO A 165 4.81 -6.79 -8.60
CA PRO A 165 4.81 -6.03 -9.85
C PRO A 165 3.50 -6.28 -10.63
N SER A 166 3.13 -5.29 -11.47
CA SER A 166 2.04 -5.45 -12.43
C SER A 166 2.16 -6.75 -13.21
N GLY A 167 1.04 -7.37 -13.55
CA GLY A 167 1.00 -8.70 -14.20
C GLY A 167 1.16 -9.90 -13.26
N THR A 168 1.37 -9.70 -11.96
CA THR A 168 1.43 -10.78 -10.97
C THR A 168 0.03 -11.18 -10.52
N MET A 169 -0.33 -12.45 -10.64
CA MET A 169 -1.55 -13.00 -10.04
C MET A 169 -1.39 -13.08 -8.52
N HIS A 170 -2.33 -12.53 -7.76
CA HIS A 170 -2.22 -12.49 -6.30
C HIS A 170 -3.58 -12.41 -5.59
N ALA A 171 -3.59 -12.77 -4.31
CA ALA A 171 -4.68 -12.51 -3.37
C ALA A 171 -4.17 -12.54 -1.93
N ILE A 172 -4.81 -11.77 -1.06
CA ILE A 172 -4.54 -11.77 0.38
C ILE A 172 -5.58 -12.68 1.04
N GLY A 173 -5.11 -13.62 1.87
CA GLY A 173 -5.98 -14.54 2.60
C GLY A 173 -6.47 -13.97 3.93
N PRO A 174 -7.41 -14.68 4.58
CA PRO A 174 -7.99 -14.25 5.85
C PRO A 174 -6.96 -14.21 6.98
N GLY A 175 -7.22 -13.34 7.96
CA GLY A 175 -6.39 -13.16 9.15
C GLY A 175 -5.13 -12.34 8.92
N ILE A 176 -5.02 -11.65 7.78
CA ILE A 176 -3.85 -10.85 7.41
C ILE A 176 -4.17 -9.36 7.47
N LEU A 177 -3.28 -8.61 8.11
CA LEU A 177 -3.29 -7.15 8.17
C LEU A 177 -2.03 -6.63 7.50
N ILE A 178 -2.15 -5.83 6.44
CA ILE A 178 -1.01 -5.33 5.68
C ILE A 178 -0.98 -3.82 5.58
N LEU A 179 0.21 -3.26 5.37
CA LEU A 179 0.38 -1.96 4.74
C LEU A 179 0.79 -2.20 3.29
N GLU A 180 0.00 -1.67 2.37
CA GLU A 180 0.23 -1.68 0.94
C GLU A 180 0.76 -0.32 0.48
N THR A 181 1.85 -0.31 -0.27
CA THR A 181 2.32 0.84 -1.03
C THR A 181 2.24 0.50 -2.50
N GLN A 182 1.55 1.33 -3.28
CA GLN A 182 1.24 1.08 -4.68
C GLN A 182 1.31 2.36 -5.53
N GLN A 183 1.37 2.20 -6.86
CA GLN A 183 1.05 3.29 -7.77
C GLN A 183 -0.39 3.76 -7.53
N SER A 184 -0.67 5.04 -7.81
CA SER A 184 -1.99 5.66 -7.59
C SER A 184 -3.01 5.20 -8.65
N SER A 185 -3.54 3.99 -8.46
CA SER A 185 -4.55 3.35 -9.30
C SER A 185 -5.49 2.51 -8.45
N ASP A 186 -6.75 2.41 -8.87
CA ASP A 186 -7.76 1.53 -8.26
C ASP A 186 -8.19 0.39 -9.21
N THR A 187 -7.51 0.30 -10.36
CA THR A 187 -7.79 -0.73 -11.38
C THR A 187 -7.46 -2.13 -10.88
N THR A 188 -8.44 -3.02 -10.95
CA THR A 188 -8.32 -4.41 -10.53
C THR A 188 -9.01 -5.34 -11.52
N TYR A 189 -8.25 -6.26 -12.12
CA TYR A 189 -8.81 -7.33 -12.95
C TYR A 189 -8.98 -8.59 -12.12
N ARG A 190 -10.24 -8.92 -11.84
CA ARG A 190 -10.64 -10.05 -11.01
C ARG A 190 -10.67 -11.33 -11.83
N VAL A 191 -9.88 -12.32 -11.41
CA VAL A 191 -9.78 -13.65 -12.04
C VAL A 191 -10.74 -14.63 -11.39
N TYR A 192 -10.81 -14.61 -10.05
CA TYR A 192 -11.66 -15.51 -9.28
C TYR A 192 -12.07 -14.86 -7.97
N ASP A 193 -13.32 -15.07 -7.56
CA ASP A 193 -13.86 -14.46 -6.35
C ASP A 193 -14.50 -15.49 -5.40
N PHE A 194 -14.01 -16.73 -5.42
CA PHE A 194 -14.47 -17.81 -4.56
C PHE A 194 -15.99 -18.07 -4.62
N ASP A 195 -16.61 -17.75 -5.76
CA ASP A 195 -18.05 -17.84 -5.99
C ASP A 195 -18.91 -17.06 -4.98
N ARG A 196 -18.32 -16.10 -4.27
CA ARG A 196 -19.00 -15.27 -3.29
C ARG A 196 -20.14 -14.48 -3.90
N ARG A 197 -21.13 -14.21 -3.04
CA ARG A 197 -22.27 -13.36 -3.37
C ARG A 197 -22.41 -12.28 -2.31
N ASP A 198 -22.88 -11.13 -2.74
CA ASP A 198 -23.28 -10.06 -1.84
C ASP A 198 -24.60 -10.42 -1.12
N ASP A 199 -25.07 -9.55 -0.23
CA ASP A 199 -26.32 -9.72 0.52
C ASP A 199 -27.56 -9.77 -0.37
N GLN A 200 -27.43 -9.36 -1.64
CA GLN A 200 -28.49 -9.41 -2.65
C GLN A 200 -28.40 -10.67 -3.53
N GLY A 201 -27.39 -11.52 -3.29
CA GLY A 201 -27.14 -12.75 -4.04
C GLY A 201 -26.37 -12.56 -5.35
N ASN A 202 -25.82 -11.38 -5.63
CA ASN A 202 -25.08 -11.09 -6.86
C ASN A 202 -23.61 -11.48 -6.68
N LYS A 203 -23.00 -12.03 -7.74
CA LYS A 203 -21.54 -12.21 -7.84
C LYS A 203 -20.89 -10.93 -8.34
N ARG A 204 -19.67 -10.64 -7.88
CA ARG A 204 -18.85 -9.57 -8.49
C ARG A 204 -18.42 -9.99 -9.90
N GLU A 205 -18.26 -9.00 -10.77
CA GLU A 205 -17.80 -9.20 -12.14
C GLU A 205 -16.36 -9.76 -12.16
N LEU A 206 -16.11 -10.68 -13.09
CA LEU A 206 -14.79 -11.21 -13.40
C LEU A 206 -14.28 -10.58 -14.70
N HIS A 207 -12.98 -10.30 -14.76
CA HIS A 207 -12.33 -9.62 -15.87
C HIS A 207 -11.33 -10.58 -16.55
N ILE A 208 -11.84 -11.74 -17.01
CA ILE A 208 -10.98 -12.86 -17.47
C ILE A 208 -10.12 -12.45 -18.66
N GLN A 209 -10.69 -11.77 -19.66
CA GLN A 209 -9.93 -11.39 -20.86
C GLN A 209 -8.82 -10.39 -20.50
N GLN A 210 -9.15 -9.32 -19.79
CA GLN A 210 -8.16 -8.32 -19.33
C GLN A 210 -7.07 -8.98 -18.47
N SER A 211 -7.46 -9.93 -17.63
CA SER A 211 -6.50 -10.68 -16.81
C SER A 211 -5.53 -11.49 -17.67
N LEU A 212 -6.03 -12.21 -18.69
CA LEU A 212 -5.18 -12.98 -19.61
C LEU A 212 -4.25 -12.08 -20.43
N ASP A 213 -4.69 -10.88 -20.78
CA ASP A 213 -3.90 -9.92 -21.52
C ASP A 213 -2.68 -9.43 -20.72
N VAL A 214 -2.86 -9.18 -19.41
CA VAL A 214 -1.83 -8.56 -18.55
C VAL A 214 -1.03 -9.53 -17.71
N LEU A 215 -1.48 -10.80 -17.51
CA LEU A 215 -0.79 -11.77 -16.68
C LEU A 215 0.58 -12.14 -17.25
N ASN A 216 1.60 -12.05 -16.40
CA ASN A 216 2.95 -12.51 -16.67
C ASN A 216 3.07 -14.01 -16.38
N LEU A 217 3.89 -14.70 -17.18
CA LEU A 217 4.28 -16.08 -16.91
C LEU A 217 5.55 -16.11 -16.06
N GLY A 218 5.65 -17.11 -15.21
CA GLY A 218 6.80 -17.32 -14.32
C GLY A 218 6.54 -16.87 -12.88
N ASP A 219 7.54 -17.06 -12.05
CA ASP A 219 7.47 -16.70 -10.65
C ASP A 219 7.61 -15.18 -10.49
N PRO A 220 6.90 -14.56 -9.52
CA PRO A 220 7.05 -13.15 -9.23
C PRO A 220 8.48 -12.78 -8.82
N GLU A 221 8.90 -11.57 -9.21
CA GLU A 221 10.19 -11.04 -8.78
C GLU A 221 10.23 -10.82 -7.27
N ASN A 222 11.28 -11.29 -6.62
CA ASN A 222 11.52 -11.05 -5.21
C ASN A 222 12.45 -9.85 -5.00
N SER A 223 12.08 -8.96 -4.11
CA SER A 223 12.96 -7.92 -3.61
C SER A 223 13.94 -8.50 -2.58
N VAL A 224 15.17 -8.03 -2.61
CA VAL A 224 16.19 -8.39 -1.62
C VAL A 224 16.37 -7.21 -0.65
N PRO A 225 15.80 -7.26 0.56
CA PRO A 225 15.92 -6.18 1.51
C PRO A 225 17.37 -5.94 1.95
N ALA A 226 17.75 -4.66 2.07
CA ALA A 226 19.07 -4.25 2.53
C ALA A 226 18.93 -3.41 3.81
N THR A 227 19.62 -3.81 4.88
CA THR A 227 19.50 -3.18 6.19
C THR A 227 20.78 -2.45 6.59
N VAL A 228 20.62 -1.22 7.07
CA VAL A 228 21.65 -0.42 7.73
C VAL A 228 21.25 -0.24 9.19
N LYS A 229 22.19 -0.44 10.12
CA LYS A 229 21.94 -0.34 11.58
C LYS A 229 22.89 0.65 12.23
N THR A 230 22.33 1.47 13.10
CA THR A 230 23.04 2.25 14.12
C THR A 230 22.58 1.81 15.51
N LEU A 231 23.00 2.52 16.57
CA LEU A 231 22.52 2.23 17.93
C LEU A 231 21.02 2.47 18.08
N GLN A 232 20.47 3.51 17.41
CA GLN A 232 19.08 3.95 17.60
C GLN A 232 18.19 3.67 16.38
N LEU A 233 18.76 3.36 15.20
CA LEU A 233 18.00 3.16 13.97
C LEU A 233 18.41 1.87 13.27
N GLU A 234 17.42 1.04 12.98
CA GLU A 234 17.49 0.00 11.97
C GLU A 234 16.66 0.45 10.76
N SER A 235 17.33 0.77 9.65
CA SER A 235 16.71 1.15 8.39
C SER A 235 16.87 0.03 7.38
N THR A 236 15.77 -0.57 6.96
CA THR A 236 15.74 -1.61 5.92
C THR A 236 15.10 -1.06 4.67
N CYS A 237 15.84 -0.97 3.57
CA CYS A 237 15.25 -0.77 2.25
C CYS A 237 14.58 -2.09 1.84
N LEU A 238 13.25 -2.09 1.82
CA LEU A 238 12.44 -3.28 1.48
C LEU A 238 12.40 -3.51 -0.02
N THR A 239 12.24 -2.43 -0.78
CA THR A 239 12.31 -2.43 -2.26
C THR A 239 12.68 -1.04 -2.77
N SER A 240 13.33 -1.01 -3.92
CA SER A 240 13.55 0.20 -4.72
C SER A 240 13.43 -0.19 -6.19
N ASN A 241 12.45 0.36 -6.88
CA ASN A 241 12.13 0.07 -8.27
C ASN A 241 11.90 1.37 -9.05
N SER A 242 11.43 1.31 -10.28
CA SER A 242 11.18 2.49 -11.11
C SER A 242 10.07 3.41 -10.60
N PHE A 243 9.17 2.92 -9.76
CA PHE A 243 7.98 3.67 -9.30
C PHE A 243 8.17 4.26 -7.92
N PHE A 244 8.76 3.49 -6.99
CA PHE A 244 8.90 3.89 -5.59
C PHE A 244 10.04 3.18 -4.88
N THR A 245 10.46 3.79 -3.78
CA THR A 245 11.32 3.16 -2.77
C THR A 245 10.56 3.07 -1.45
N VAL A 246 10.68 1.92 -0.77
CA VAL A 246 10.02 1.67 0.52
C VAL A 246 11.05 1.23 1.54
N TYR A 247 11.03 1.91 2.68
CA TYR A 247 11.85 1.59 3.84
C TYR A 247 10.98 1.16 5.01
N LYS A 248 11.53 0.27 5.82
CA LYS A 248 11.10 0.03 7.18
C LYS A 248 12.10 0.66 8.12
N TRP A 249 11.64 1.56 8.98
CA TRP A 249 12.44 2.15 10.04
C TRP A 249 11.99 1.62 11.39
N LYS A 250 12.97 1.15 12.19
CA LYS A 250 12.77 0.79 13.59
C LYS A 250 13.69 1.66 14.44
N LEU A 251 13.08 2.51 15.26
CA LEU A 251 13.76 3.49 16.09
C LEU A 251 13.71 3.09 17.55
N SER A 252 14.82 3.38 18.27
CA SER A 252 14.92 3.22 19.72
C SER A 252 15.81 4.32 20.29
N GLY A 253 15.21 5.49 20.58
CA GLY A 253 15.85 6.71 21.03
C GLY A 253 15.90 7.81 19.97
N LEU A 254 16.75 8.81 20.20
CA LEU A 254 16.89 9.98 19.35
C LEU A 254 17.67 9.68 18.07
N VAL A 255 17.09 10.02 16.93
CA VAL A 255 17.69 9.89 15.58
C VAL A 255 17.51 11.18 14.80
N ASP A 256 18.61 11.68 14.25
CA ASP A 256 18.62 12.81 13.31
C ASP A 256 18.43 12.32 11.87
N PHE A 257 17.56 12.97 11.14
CA PHE A 257 17.26 12.67 9.74
C PHE A 257 17.52 13.87 8.84
N LYS A 258 17.87 13.54 7.60
CA LYS A 258 17.93 14.50 6.48
C LYS A 258 17.03 14.01 5.34
N GLN A 259 16.35 14.97 4.70
CA GLN A 259 15.53 14.67 3.53
C GLN A 259 16.39 14.07 2.40
N SER A 260 16.01 12.89 1.94
CA SER A 260 16.74 12.15 0.90
C SER A 260 15.93 11.99 -0.40
N ALA A 261 14.69 12.49 -0.42
CA ALA A 261 13.79 12.45 -1.55
C ALA A 261 12.98 13.74 -1.61
N PRO A 262 12.29 14.04 -2.72
CA PRO A 262 11.47 15.26 -2.83
C PRO A 262 10.43 15.41 -1.71
N TYR A 263 9.87 14.30 -1.22
CA TYR A 263 9.02 14.21 -0.06
C TYR A 263 8.96 12.76 0.43
N LEU A 264 8.55 12.56 1.68
CA LEU A 264 8.40 11.22 2.25
C LEU A 264 6.96 10.98 2.71
N LEU A 265 6.47 9.79 2.45
CA LEU A 265 5.19 9.26 2.94
C LEU A 265 5.49 8.38 4.15
N CYS A 266 4.95 8.73 5.31
CA CYS A 266 5.27 8.08 6.57
C CYS A 266 4.03 7.46 7.21
N SER A 267 4.14 6.21 7.66
CA SER A 267 3.08 5.47 8.36
C SER A 267 3.64 4.82 9.62
N VAL A 268 3.14 5.23 10.78
CA VAL A 268 3.56 4.67 12.08
C VAL A 268 2.77 3.39 12.36
N LEU A 269 3.46 2.24 12.38
CA LEU A 269 2.83 0.94 12.57
C LEU A 269 2.81 0.48 14.02
N SER A 270 3.78 0.91 14.82
CA SER A 270 3.81 0.59 16.26
C SER A 270 4.62 1.61 17.06
N GLY A 271 4.36 1.65 18.37
CA GLY A 271 5.08 2.50 19.27
C GLY A 271 4.61 3.94 19.30
N ASN A 272 5.41 4.80 19.92
CA ASN A 272 5.16 6.24 20.04
C ASN A 272 6.48 7.01 20.22
N GLY A 273 6.43 8.31 19.96
CA GLY A 273 7.57 9.21 20.10
C GLY A 273 7.19 10.65 19.77
N THR A 274 8.20 11.44 19.56
CA THR A 274 8.08 12.84 19.11
C THR A 274 8.95 13.09 17.91
N MET A 275 8.47 13.92 17.00
CA MET A 275 9.23 14.44 15.87
C MET A 275 9.44 15.94 16.08
N THR A 276 10.68 16.41 15.95
CA THR A 276 11.03 17.82 16.07
C THR A 276 11.45 18.38 14.71
N ILE A 277 10.79 19.44 14.25
CA ILE A 277 11.11 20.18 13.03
C ILE A 277 11.16 21.66 13.41
N ASP A 278 12.26 22.38 13.15
CA ASP A 278 12.42 23.80 13.45
C ASP A 278 11.94 24.17 14.88
N SER A 279 12.33 23.40 15.88
CA SER A 279 11.93 23.57 17.29
C SER A 279 10.45 23.33 17.61
N HIS A 280 9.64 22.90 16.64
CA HIS A 280 8.26 22.47 16.88
C HIS A 280 8.21 20.97 17.10
N ILE A 281 7.48 20.55 18.11
CA ILE A 281 7.37 19.15 18.52
C ILE A 281 6.01 18.61 18.10
N TYR A 282 6.03 17.48 17.38
CA TYR A 282 4.86 16.75 16.94
C TYR A 282 4.85 15.36 17.60
N CYS A 283 3.77 15.02 18.27
CA CYS A 283 3.60 13.66 18.83
C CYS A 283 3.35 12.67 17.71
N LEU A 284 4.02 11.52 17.76
CA LEU A 284 3.84 10.39 16.86
C LEU A 284 3.32 9.19 17.64
N LYS A 285 2.33 8.50 17.09
CA LYS A 285 1.75 7.28 17.65
C LYS A 285 1.32 6.32 16.55
N LYS A 286 1.16 5.04 16.92
CA LYS A 286 0.60 4.02 16.04
C LYS A 286 -0.67 4.53 15.37
N GLY A 287 -0.73 4.40 14.05
CA GLY A 287 -1.85 4.82 13.23
C GLY A 287 -1.75 6.27 12.70
N ASP A 288 -0.66 6.97 12.97
CA ASP A 288 -0.42 8.26 12.33
C ASP A 288 0.15 8.05 10.93
N HIS A 289 -0.43 8.79 9.97
CA HIS A 289 0.03 8.86 8.59
C HIS A 289 0.26 10.32 8.22
N PHE A 290 1.42 10.61 7.65
CA PHE A 290 1.80 11.98 7.32
C PHE A 290 2.77 12.03 6.16
N ILE A 291 2.88 13.21 5.55
CA ILE A 291 3.87 13.53 4.54
C ILE A 291 4.89 14.48 5.15
N LEU A 292 6.18 14.23 4.94
CA LEU A 292 7.25 15.19 5.12
C LEU A 292 7.49 15.88 3.77
N PRO A 293 7.03 17.13 3.60
CA PRO A 293 7.15 17.83 2.33
C PRO A 293 8.59 18.27 2.04
N ASN A 294 8.83 18.70 0.81
CA ASN A 294 10.15 19.06 0.30
C ASN A 294 10.88 20.15 1.08
N ASP A 295 10.12 21.04 1.74
CA ASP A 295 10.68 22.12 2.55
C ASP A 295 11.13 21.67 3.96
N VAL A 296 10.83 20.43 4.38
CA VAL A 296 11.36 19.80 5.60
C VAL A 296 12.67 19.12 5.25
N THR A 297 13.79 19.79 5.46
CA THR A 297 15.12 19.29 5.08
C THR A 297 15.80 18.45 6.16
N ASP A 298 15.55 18.79 7.43
CA ASP A 298 16.15 18.15 8.59
C ASP A 298 15.11 18.00 9.70
N TRP A 299 15.11 16.87 10.39
CA TRP A 299 14.24 16.62 11.54
C TRP A 299 14.84 15.58 12.48
N GLU A 300 14.33 15.56 13.70
CA GLU A 300 14.68 14.56 14.69
C GLU A 300 13.45 13.73 15.07
N ILE A 301 13.64 12.45 15.34
CA ILE A 301 12.61 11.61 15.99
C ILE A 301 13.22 11.01 17.26
N ASP A 302 12.51 11.14 18.38
CA ASP A 302 12.85 10.50 19.64
C ASP A 302 11.71 9.60 20.09
N GLY A 303 11.98 8.33 20.33
CA GLY A 303 10.98 7.37 20.77
C GLY A 303 11.30 5.92 20.46
N GLN A 304 10.28 5.08 20.61
CA GLN A 304 10.31 3.69 20.17
C GLN A 304 9.21 3.49 19.13
N LEU A 305 9.59 3.41 17.87
CA LEU A 305 8.69 3.43 16.72
C LEU A 305 9.07 2.39 15.68
N GLU A 306 8.08 1.77 15.07
CA GLU A 306 8.24 1.08 13.79
C GLU A 306 7.38 1.81 12.75
N MET A 307 8.01 2.17 11.63
CA MET A 307 7.39 2.96 10.57
C MET A 307 7.69 2.36 9.20
N ILE A 308 6.73 2.46 8.30
CA ILE A 308 7.00 2.33 6.86
C ILE A 308 7.10 3.73 6.28
N VAL A 309 8.18 3.94 5.54
CA VAL A 309 8.48 5.22 4.88
C VAL A 309 8.70 4.96 3.41
N SER A 310 8.03 5.70 2.56
CA SER A 310 8.14 5.54 1.11
C SER A 310 8.26 6.90 0.41
N HIS A 311 8.76 6.86 -0.81
CA HIS A 311 8.76 8.00 -1.71
C HIS A 311 8.64 7.52 -3.15
N PRO A 312 8.07 8.34 -4.06
CA PRO A 312 8.13 8.03 -5.47
C PRO A 312 9.57 8.11 -5.97
N ASN A 313 9.87 7.28 -6.96
CA ASN A 313 11.06 7.43 -7.77
C ASN A 313 10.69 8.22 -9.02
N GLU A 314 11.48 9.22 -9.39
CA GLU A 314 11.26 9.93 -10.63
C GLU A 314 11.59 9.02 -11.82
N ALA A 315 10.66 8.94 -12.79
CA ALA A 315 10.90 8.37 -14.11
C ALA A 315 11.62 9.39 -15.01
#